data_84b510c2cea0dd1b64c9301b4a1ade12
#
_entry.id   84b510c2cea0dd1b64c9301b4a1ade12
#
_cell.length_a   1.000
_cell.length_b   1.000
_cell.length_c   1.000
_cell.angle_alpha   90.00
_cell.angle_beta   90.00
_cell.angle_gamma   90.00
#
_symmetry.space_group_name_H-M   'P 1'
#
loop_
_entity.id
_entity.type
_entity.pdbx_description
1 polymer ?
#
loop_
_entity_poly.entity_id
_entity_poly.type
_entity_poly.pdbx_seq_one_letter_code
_entity_poly.pdbx_strand_id
1 'polypeptide(L)'
;MTIAISDLRKRFGDTDVLRGIDLNVEKGELVALLGPSGSGKTTLLKIIAGLEWPDSGKLDVDGNDWLKLAAQDRRIGFVFQQYALFPHMSVRDNIAFGLTVRPRAERPGREIIRAKVDELMEFLQITHLADRYPSQLSGGQRQRVALGRALAIEPTVLLLDEPFGALDAAIRRDLRNWLRGVHEATGSTSIFVTHDQEEAFELADRVVVMGDGRIEQIGSADQIHDHPATPFVASFMGATIELPVTMRAGRAEAPGLDATRLDRRALPDGPARLFLRPEDITPLVDPAGAWTVSKISSTGAVLRIFLQDDAGTEIEVVLPRRAPEARQLNLGARTLLRVDAGTVFSGPKGSATTPAPAAQPLILKENTR
;
A
#
# COMPACT_ATOMS: atom_id res chain seq x y z
N MET A 1 -5.71 -14.61 14.90
CA MET A 1 -6.59 -15.26 13.90
C MET A 1 -5.91 -15.22 12.56
N THR A 2 -5.78 -16.38 11.90
CA THR A 2 -5.24 -16.47 10.53
C THR A 2 -6.41 -16.39 9.55
N ILE A 3 -6.30 -15.50 8.55
CA ILE A 3 -7.33 -15.31 7.53
C ILE A 3 -6.82 -15.93 6.23
N ALA A 4 -7.53 -16.91 5.68
CA ALA A 4 -7.21 -17.56 4.41
C ALA A 4 -8.32 -17.30 3.38
N ILE A 5 -7.93 -16.68 2.27
CA ILE A 5 -8.82 -16.36 1.15
C ILE A 5 -8.34 -17.16 -0.06
N SER A 6 -9.27 -17.83 -0.76
CA SER A 6 -8.94 -18.63 -1.93
C SER A 6 -9.91 -18.37 -3.08
N ASP A 7 -9.37 -18.02 -4.23
CA ASP A 7 -10.07 -17.74 -5.51
C ASP A 7 -11.33 -16.87 -5.32
N LEU A 8 -11.21 -15.80 -4.50
CA LEU A 8 -12.34 -14.95 -4.18
C LEU A 8 -12.69 -14.05 -5.38
N ARG A 9 -13.93 -14.13 -5.83
CA ARG A 9 -14.44 -13.39 -6.99
C ARG A 9 -15.65 -12.57 -6.64
N LYS A 10 -15.74 -11.36 -7.21
CA LYS A 10 -16.88 -10.47 -7.04
C LYS A 10 -17.12 -9.65 -8.29
N ARG A 11 -18.38 -9.59 -8.68
CA ARG A 11 -18.87 -8.80 -9.81
C ARG A 11 -20.01 -7.87 -9.37
N PHE A 12 -20.04 -6.68 -9.92
CA PHE A 12 -21.16 -5.75 -9.79
C PHE A 12 -21.69 -5.40 -11.19
N GLY A 13 -22.88 -5.84 -11.50
CA GLY A 13 -23.44 -5.75 -12.85
C GLY A 13 -22.50 -6.43 -13.87
N ASP A 14 -21.97 -5.66 -14.82
CA ASP A 14 -21.04 -6.16 -15.85
C ASP A 14 -19.56 -5.99 -15.48
N THR A 15 -19.24 -5.48 -14.30
CA THR A 15 -17.86 -5.20 -13.89
C THR A 15 -17.34 -6.26 -12.92
N ASP A 16 -16.28 -6.96 -13.31
CA ASP A 16 -15.54 -7.86 -12.42
C ASP A 16 -14.62 -7.02 -11.53
N VAL A 17 -14.93 -6.95 -10.22
CA VAL A 17 -14.19 -6.15 -9.24
C VAL A 17 -13.13 -6.96 -8.52
N LEU A 18 -13.39 -8.25 -8.24
CA LEU A 18 -12.38 -9.18 -7.74
C LEU A 18 -12.30 -10.38 -8.69
N ARG A 19 -11.09 -10.70 -9.14
CA ARG A 19 -10.84 -11.65 -10.23
C ARG A 19 -9.99 -12.84 -9.79
N GLY A 20 -10.37 -13.45 -8.65
CA GLY A 20 -9.65 -14.57 -8.07
C GLY A 20 -8.53 -14.06 -7.14
N ILE A 21 -8.91 -13.67 -5.95
CA ILE A 21 -7.99 -13.22 -4.90
C ILE A 21 -7.60 -14.42 -4.04
N ASP A 22 -6.29 -14.65 -3.94
CA ASP A 22 -5.67 -15.59 -3.02
C ASP A 22 -4.80 -14.81 -2.04
N LEU A 23 -5.16 -14.83 -0.75
CA LEU A 23 -4.45 -14.09 0.30
C LEU A 23 -4.48 -14.85 1.61
N ASN A 24 -3.32 -14.95 2.25
CA ASN A 24 -3.21 -15.44 3.60
C ASN A 24 -2.68 -14.32 4.51
N VAL A 25 -3.36 -14.08 5.65
CA VAL A 25 -2.94 -13.10 6.66
C VAL A 25 -2.71 -13.84 7.96
N GLU A 26 -1.50 -13.71 8.50
CA GLU A 26 -1.11 -14.40 9.73
C GLU A 26 -1.70 -13.74 10.98
N LYS A 27 -1.76 -14.51 12.06
CA LYS A 27 -2.24 -14.01 13.35
C LYS A 27 -1.35 -12.86 13.85
N GLY A 28 -1.97 -11.74 14.18
CA GLY A 28 -1.26 -10.57 14.72
C GLY A 28 -0.47 -9.80 13.68
N GLU A 29 -0.70 -10.05 12.39
CA GLU A 29 -0.05 -9.34 11.29
C GLU A 29 -0.81 -8.06 10.95
N LEU A 30 -0.09 -7.00 10.61
CA LEU A 30 -0.62 -5.76 10.07
C LEU A 30 -0.36 -5.71 8.56
N VAL A 31 -1.40 -5.92 7.77
CA VAL A 31 -1.33 -5.99 6.31
C VAL A 31 -1.89 -4.73 5.67
N ALA A 32 -1.15 -4.13 4.73
CA ALA A 32 -1.65 -3.06 3.87
C ALA A 32 -2.19 -3.62 2.56
N LEU A 33 -3.41 -3.27 2.18
CA LEU A 33 -3.91 -3.41 0.82
C LEU A 33 -3.65 -2.11 0.06
N LEU A 34 -2.68 -2.12 -0.85
CA LEU A 34 -2.19 -0.96 -1.58
C LEU A 34 -2.57 -1.07 -3.07
N GLY A 35 -2.90 0.04 -3.72
CA GLY A 35 -3.21 0.06 -5.16
C GLY A 35 -4.06 1.26 -5.57
N PRO A 36 -4.25 1.49 -6.87
CA PRO A 36 -5.06 2.60 -7.38
C PRO A 36 -6.54 2.47 -7.00
N SER A 37 -7.27 3.58 -7.13
CA SER A 37 -8.72 3.57 -6.95
C SER A 37 -9.38 2.59 -7.93
N GLY A 38 -10.38 1.85 -7.45
CA GLY A 38 -11.08 0.84 -8.27
C GLY A 38 -10.39 -0.53 -8.35
N SER A 39 -9.23 -0.77 -7.72
CA SER A 39 -8.55 -2.09 -7.74
C SER A 39 -9.22 -3.18 -6.88
N GLY A 40 -10.34 -2.88 -6.18
CA GLY A 40 -11.10 -3.86 -5.43
C GLY A 40 -10.81 -3.93 -3.92
N LYS A 41 -9.88 -3.13 -3.38
CA LYS A 41 -9.43 -3.16 -1.97
C LYS A 41 -10.58 -3.03 -0.96
N THR A 42 -11.39 -1.97 -1.08
CA THR A 42 -12.57 -1.75 -0.21
C THR A 42 -13.59 -2.88 -0.33
N THR A 43 -13.77 -3.44 -1.53
CA THR A 43 -14.68 -4.58 -1.75
C THR A 43 -14.18 -5.82 -1.03
N LEU A 44 -12.88 -6.13 -1.14
CA LEU A 44 -12.25 -7.22 -0.41
C LEU A 44 -12.41 -7.03 1.11
N LEU A 45 -12.12 -5.82 1.61
CA LEU A 45 -12.29 -5.50 3.02
C LEU A 45 -13.72 -5.69 3.51
N LYS A 46 -14.73 -5.26 2.73
CA LYS A 46 -16.16 -5.44 3.03
C LYS A 46 -16.58 -6.91 3.05
N ILE A 47 -16.01 -7.74 2.16
CA ILE A 47 -16.30 -9.18 2.15
C ILE A 47 -15.72 -9.84 3.42
N ILE A 48 -14.50 -9.51 3.83
CA ILE A 48 -13.92 -9.99 5.09
C ILE A 48 -14.80 -9.56 6.28
N ALA A 49 -15.33 -8.35 6.24
CA ALA A 49 -16.23 -7.82 7.29
C ALA A 49 -17.63 -8.44 7.30
N GLY A 50 -18.05 -9.14 6.24
CA GLY A 50 -19.43 -9.64 6.08
C GLY A 50 -20.44 -8.54 5.74
N LEU A 51 -19.97 -7.42 5.20
CA LEU A 51 -20.78 -6.32 4.69
C LEU A 51 -21.10 -6.46 3.21
N GLU A 52 -20.42 -7.39 2.53
CA GLU A 52 -20.61 -7.76 1.14
C GLU A 52 -20.38 -9.28 0.98
N TRP A 53 -20.96 -9.91 -0.03
CA TRP A 53 -20.75 -11.32 -0.33
C TRP A 53 -20.03 -11.50 -1.66
N PRO A 54 -19.07 -12.44 -1.74
CA PRO A 54 -18.47 -12.81 -3.01
C PRO A 54 -19.43 -13.63 -3.86
N ASP A 55 -19.19 -13.70 -5.16
CA ASP A 55 -19.94 -14.57 -6.06
C ASP A 55 -19.39 -16.01 -6.04
N SER A 56 -18.08 -16.15 -5.76
CA SER A 56 -17.42 -17.44 -5.58
C SER A 56 -16.14 -17.29 -4.76
N GLY A 57 -15.56 -18.42 -4.38
CA GLY A 57 -14.32 -18.49 -3.59
C GLY A 57 -14.59 -18.90 -2.13
N LYS A 58 -13.53 -18.80 -1.31
CA LYS A 58 -13.56 -19.20 0.10
C LYS A 58 -12.96 -18.11 0.97
N LEU A 59 -13.52 -17.99 2.16
CA LEU A 59 -12.98 -17.15 3.24
C LEU A 59 -13.00 -17.97 4.52
N ASP A 60 -11.86 -18.51 4.89
CA ASP A 60 -11.66 -19.28 6.11
C ASP A 60 -10.92 -18.45 7.17
N VAL A 61 -11.35 -18.51 8.39
CA VAL A 61 -10.64 -17.89 9.52
C VAL A 61 -10.55 -18.87 10.67
N ASP A 62 -9.33 -19.29 10.98
CA ASP A 62 -9.01 -20.32 11.99
C ASP A 62 -9.84 -21.61 11.79
N GLY A 63 -10.03 -22.08 10.53
CA GLY A 63 -10.79 -23.27 10.19
C GLY A 63 -12.30 -23.07 10.13
N ASN A 64 -12.81 -21.86 10.21
CA ASN A 64 -14.21 -21.53 10.14
C ASN A 64 -14.57 -20.81 8.84
N ASP A 65 -15.57 -21.25 8.13
CA ASP A 65 -16.09 -20.61 6.93
C ASP A 65 -16.86 -19.32 7.29
N TRP A 66 -16.17 -18.18 7.13
CA TRP A 66 -16.76 -16.89 7.46
C TRP A 66 -17.82 -16.40 6.48
N LEU A 67 -17.95 -17.00 5.30
CA LEU A 67 -19.01 -16.66 4.37
C LEU A 67 -20.37 -17.08 4.89
N LYS A 68 -20.43 -18.02 5.85
CA LYS A 68 -21.64 -18.45 6.53
C LYS A 68 -21.98 -17.62 7.77
N LEU A 69 -21.06 -16.78 8.24
CA LEU A 69 -21.28 -15.95 9.43
C LEU A 69 -21.82 -14.58 9.07
N ALA A 70 -22.83 -14.12 9.80
CA ALA A 70 -23.27 -12.73 9.72
C ALA A 70 -22.18 -11.77 10.24
N ALA A 71 -22.17 -10.53 9.77
CA ALA A 71 -21.16 -9.54 10.15
C ALA A 71 -21.01 -9.36 11.67
N GLN A 72 -22.14 -9.37 12.39
CA GLN A 72 -22.18 -9.23 13.85
C GLN A 72 -21.49 -10.37 14.61
N ASP A 73 -21.40 -11.56 14.00
CA ASP A 73 -20.86 -12.76 14.63
C ASP A 73 -19.35 -12.90 14.35
N ARG A 74 -18.79 -12.07 13.46
CA ARG A 74 -17.34 -12.12 13.08
C ARG A 74 -16.42 -11.45 14.07
N ARG A 75 -16.93 -10.71 15.07
CA ARG A 75 -16.13 -9.95 16.07
C ARG A 75 -15.05 -9.07 15.45
N ILE A 76 -15.41 -8.33 14.41
CA ILE A 76 -14.53 -7.42 13.66
C ILE A 76 -14.74 -5.99 14.12
N GLY A 77 -13.64 -5.26 14.34
CA GLY A 77 -13.64 -3.80 14.38
C GLY A 77 -13.51 -3.24 12.97
N PHE A 78 -14.47 -2.45 12.52
CA PHE A 78 -14.44 -1.83 11.19
C PHE A 78 -14.42 -0.31 11.30
N VAL A 79 -13.45 0.33 10.64
CA VAL A 79 -13.38 1.79 10.48
C VAL A 79 -13.62 2.13 9.01
N PHE A 80 -14.73 2.84 8.75
CA PHE A 80 -15.11 3.26 7.41
C PHE A 80 -14.33 4.51 6.97
N GLN A 81 -14.12 4.68 5.69
CA GLN A 81 -13.46 5.85 5.08
C GLN A 81 -14.08 7.19 5.53
N GLN A 82 -15.40 7.25 5.67
CA GLN A 82 -16.13 8.44 6.16
C GLN A 82 -16.42 8.38 7.67
N TYR A 83 -15.70 7.51 8.42
CA TYR A 83 -15.81 7.27 9.86
C TYR A 83 -17.16 6.73 10.33
N ALA A 84 -18.25 7.01 9.64
CA ALA A 84 -19.62 6.55 9.90
C ALA A 84 -20.03 6.70 11.40
N LEU A 85 -19.67 7.84 12.03
CA LEU A 85 -20.08 8.15 13.40
C LEU A 85 -21.58 8.46 13.47
N PHE A 86 -22.21 8.10 14.57
CA PHE A 86 -23.60 8.42 14.84
C PHE A 86 -23.72 9.92 15.22
N PRO A 87 -24.30 10.77 14.35
CA PRO A 87 -24.26 12.23 14.51
C PRO A 87 -25.05 12.73 15.73
N HIS A 88 -26.01 11.95 16.21
CA HIS A 88 -26.87 12.24 17.36
C HIS A 88 -26.32 11.72 18.69
N MET A 89 -25.15 11.08 18.69
CA MET A 89 -24.49 10.54 19.87
C MET A 89 -23.23 11.34 20.20
N SER A 90 -22.95 11.49 21.47
CA SER A 90 -21.68 12.04 21.95
C SER A 90 -20.48 11.16 21.56
N VAL A 91 -19.26 11.66 21.73
CA VAL A 91 -18.02 10.86 21.58
C VAL A 91 -18.07 9.61 22.46
N ARG A 92 -18.40 9.79 23.73
CA ARG A 92 -18.55 8.71 24.72
C ARG A 92 -19.55 7.66 24.26
N ASP A 93 -20.73 8.09 23.80
CA ASP A 93 -21.78 7.20 23.37
C ASP A 93 -21.45 6.47 22.07
N ASN A 94 -20.78 7.15 21.14
CA ASN A 94 -20.26 6.51 19.92
C ASN A 94 -19.31 5.36 20.25
N ILE A 95 -18.37 5.57 21.18
CA ILE A 95 -17.41 4.52 21.61
C ILE A 95 -18.13 3.40 22.35
N ALA A 96 -19.07 3.74 23.23
CA ALA A 96 -19.83 2.76 24.01
C ALA A 96 -20.80 1.93 23.18
N PHE A 97 -21.18 2.39 21.97
CA PHE A 97 -22.29 1.86 21.21
C PHE A 97 -22.22 0.33 21.03
N GLY A 98 -21.10 -0.20 20.53
CA GLY A 98 -20.94 -1.63 20.28
C GLY A 98 -21.10 -2.51 21.53
N LEU A 99 -20.82 -1.98 22.71
CA LEU A 99 -21.00 -2.67 23.98
C LEU A 99 -22.44 -2.58 24.47
N THR A 100 -23.13 -1.46 24.22
CA THR A 100 -24.50 -1.21 24.71
C THR A 100 -25.57 -1.95 23.92
N VAL A 101 -25.32 -2.25 22.63
CA VAL A 101 -26.28 -2.97 21.77
C VAL A 101 -26.16 -4.49 21.86
N ARG A 102 -25.22 -5.03 22.61
CA ARG A 102 -25.12 -6.48 22.83
C ARG A 102 -26.39 -7.04 23.46
N PRO A 103 -26.73 -8.32 23.16
CA PRO A 103 -27.81 -9.01 23.85
C PRO A 103 -27.67 -8.87 25.36
N ARG A 104 -28.81 -8.78 26.07
CA ARG A 104 -28.82 -8.49 27.51
C ARG A 104 -27.99 -9.47 28.36
N ALA A 105 -27.90 -10.72 27.90
CA ALA A 105 -27.10 -11.77 28.56
C ALA A 105 -25.58 -11.58 28.39
N GLU A 106 -25.13 -10.88 27.33
CA GLU A 106 -23.71 -10.69 26.99
C GLU A 106 -23.23 -9.24 27.23
N ARG A 107 -24.17 -8.35 27.60
CA ARG A 107 -23.89 -6.94 27.81
C ARG A 107 -23.17 -6.73 29.16
N PRO A 108 -21.99 -6.14 29.16
CA PRO A 108 -21.32 -5.77 30.40
C PRO A 108 -22.14 -4.78 31.22
N GLY A 109 -21.95 -4.78 32.52
CA GLY A 109 -22.58 -3.80 33.41
C GLY A 109 -22.20 -2.36 33.03
N ARG A 110 -23.06 -1.39 33.39
CA ARG A 110 -22.84 0.03 33.03
C ARG A 110 -21.50 0.59 33.53
N GLU A 111 -21.06 0.18 34.70
CA GLU A 111 -19.78 0.62 35.28
C GLU A 111 -18.58 0.06 34.47
N ILE A 112 -18.66 -1.20 34.04
CA ILE A 112 -17.63 -1.83 33.20
C ILE A 112 -17.55 -1.13 31.84
N ILE A 113 -18.71 -0.86 31.20
CA ILE A 113 -18.74 -0.13 29.93
C ILE A 113 -18.12 1.27 30.11
N ARG A 114 -18.48 1.98 31.18
CA ARG A 114 -17.94 3.32 31.44
C ARG A 114 -16.43 3.28 31.63
N ALA A 115 -15.93 2.38 32.45
CA ALA A 115 -14.49 2.24 32.73
C ALA A 115 -13.71 1.94 31.41
N LYS A 116 -14.23 1.01 30.60
CA LYS A 116 -13.63 0.66 29.29
C LYS A 116 -13.61 1.84 28.32
N VAL A 117 -14.70 2.61 28.27
CA VAL A 117 -14.79 3.79 27.39
C VAL A 117 -13.86 4.90 27.87
N ASP A 118 -13.76 5.12 29.20
CA ASP A 118 -12.85 6.11 29.79
C ASP A 118 -11.38 5.73 29.49
N GLU A 119 -10.99 4.47 29.68
CA GLU A 119 -9.68 3.92 29.31
C GLU A 119 -9.36 4.16 27.84
N LEU A 120 -10.28 3.82 26.92
CA LEU A 120 -10.10 4.04 25.49
C LEU A 120 -9.99 5.52 25.13
N MET A 121 -10.79 6.40 25.74
CA MET A 121 -10.70 7.84 25.50
C MET A 121 -9.37 8.42 25.97
N GLU A 122 -8.83 7.95 27.08
CA GLU A 122 -7.51 8.33 27.58
C GLU A 122 -6.42 7.84 26.61
N PHE A 123 -6.43 6.56 26.28
CA PHE A 123 -5.51 5.95 25.31
C PHE A 123 -5.51 6.67 23.96
N LEU A 124 -6.71 7.07 23.47
CA LEU A 124 -6.91 7.81 22.22
C LEU A 124 -6.63 9.32 22.35
N GLN A 125 -6.33 9.82 23.56
CA GLN A 125 -6.12 11.24 23.86
C GLN A 125 -7.32 12.13 23.48
N ILE A 126 -8.55 11.64 23.66
CA ILE A 126 -9.81 12.34 23.35
C ILE A 126 -10.74 12.50 24.55
N THR A 127 -10.27 12.31 25.79
CA THR A 127 -11.05 12.44 27.02
C THR A 127 -11.73 13.81 27.12
N HIS A 128 -11.05 14.89 26.70
CA HIS A 128 -11.57 16.27 26.71
C HIS A 128 -12.70 16.50 25.68
N LEU A 129 -13.00 15.52 24.82
CA LEU A 129 -14.05 15.56 23.81
C LEU A 129 -15.27 14.70 24.16
N ALA A 130 -15.30 14.07 25.34
CA ALA A 130 -16.26 13.05 25.73
C ALA A 130 -17.74 13.41 25.43
N ASP A 131 -18.12 14.65 25.72
CA ASP A 131 -19.49 15.14 25.58
C ASP A 131 -19.74 15.88 24.25
N ARG A 132 -18.73 15.98 23.38
CA ARG A 132 -18.89 16.59 22.04
C ARG A 132 -19.58 15.64 21.08
N TYR A 133 -20.20 16.24 20.06
CA TYR A 133 -20.84 15.53 18.94
C TYR A 133 -19.93 15.51 17.70
N PRO A 134 -20.10 14.56 16.76
CA PRO A 134 -19.27 14.45 15.57
C PRO A 134 -19.12 15.73 14.74
N SER A 135 -20.16 16.58 14.68
CA SER A 135 -20.13 17.84 13.98
C SER A 135 -19.17 18.90 14.58
N GLN A 136 -18.76 18.69 15.84
CA GLN A 136 -17.88 19.59 16.59
C GLN A 136 -16.42 19.14 16.57
N LEU A 137 -16.11 18.06 15.82
CA LEU A 137 -14.81 17.43 15.79
C LEU A 137 -14.06 17.71 14.49
N SER A 138 -12.72 17.82 14.58
CA SER A 138 -11.86 17.78 13.38
C SER A 138 -11.85 16.38 12.72
N GLY A 139 -11.33 16.27 11.49
CA GLY A 139 -11.19 14.98 10.79
C GLY A 139 -10.44 13.94 11.61
N GLY A 140 -9.26 14.28 12.15
CA GLY A 140 -8.46 13.37 12.98
C GLY A 140 -9.16 13.01 14.30
N GLN A 141 -9.92 13.93 14.92
CA GLN A 141 -10.70 13.62 16.10
C GLN A 141 -11.83 12.63 15.80
N ARG A 142 -12.57 12.83 14.70
CA ARG A 142 -13.60 11.88 14.25
C ARG A 142 -13.02 10.49 14.01
N GLN A 143 -11.83 10.43 13.43
CA GLN A 143 -11.14 9.15 13.18
C GLN A 143 -10.77 8.43 14.48
N ARG A 144 -10.19 9.13 15.47
CA ARG A 144 -9.88 8.55 16.78
C ARG A 144 -11.15 8.02 17.47
N VAL A 145 -12.27 8.72 17.35
CA VAL A 145 -13.57 8.25 17.87
C VAL A 145 -14.04 6.98 17.15
N ALA A 146 -13.94 6.93 15.81
CA ALA A 146 -14.32 5.76 15.02
C ALA A 146 -13.46 4.53 15.39
N LEU A 147 -12.16 4.76 15.59
CA LEU A 147 -11.25 3.71 16.03
C LEU A 147 -11.55 3.26 17.46
N GLY A 148 -11.83 4.19 18.39
CA GLY A 148 -12.28 3.86 19.75
C GLY A 148 -13.53 3.00 19.75
N ARG A 149 -14.51 3.33 18.89
CA ARG A 149 -15.71 2.51 18.70
C ARG A 149 -15.39 1.11 18.19
N ALA A 150 -14.45 0.99 17.24
CA ALA A 150 -14.03 -0.29 16.70
C ALA A 150 -13.26 -1.16 17.73
N LEU A 151 -12.43 -0.53 18.56
CA LEU A 151 -11.64 -1.21 19.61
C LEU A 151 -12.47 -1.57 20.85
N ALA A 152 -13.54 -0.82 21.16
CA ALA A 152 -14.34 -1.03 22.35
C ALA A 152 -14.91 -2.45 22.48
N ILE A 153 -15.19 -3.09 21.35
CA ILE A 153 -15.73 -4.46 21.29
C ILE A 153 -14.66 -5.54 21.44
N GLU A 154 -13.38 -5.16 21.61
CA GLU A 154 -12.21 -6.05 21.66
C GLU A 154 -12.16 -6.98 20.45
N PRO A 155 -12.00 -6.42 19.24
CA PRO A 155 -12.05 -7.20 18.03
C PRO A 155 -10.84 -8.12 17.91
N THR A 156 -11.05 -9.28 17.31
CA THR A 156 -9.96 -10.18 16.94
C THR A 156 -9.30 -9.80 15.62
N VAL A 157 -10.06 -9.11 14.75
CA VAL A 157 -9.63 -8.57 13.47
C VAL A 157 -10.02 -7.10 13.39
N LEU A 158 -9.08 -6.24 13.02
CA LEU A 158 -9.29 -4.81 12.78
C LEU A 158 -9.18 -4.49 11.30
N LEU A 159 -10.23 -3.93 10.73
CA LEU A 159 -10.30 -3.56 9.32
C LEU A 159 -10.46 -2.04 9.19
N LEU A 160 -9.59 -1.41 8.40
CA LEU A 160 -9.52 0.05 8.27
C LEU A 160 -9.58 0.44 6.78
N ASP A 161 -10.63 1.12 6.38
CA ASP A 161 -10.82 1.56 4.99
C ASP A 161 -10.37 3.01 4.84
N GLU A 162 -9.20 3.24 4.19
CA GLU A 162 -8.54 4.53 3.99
C GLU A 162 -8.46 5.39 5.28
N PRO A 163 -7.83 4.88 6.35
CA PRO A 163 -7.88 5.55 7.64
C PRO A 163 -7.18 6.91 7.68
N PHE A 164 -6.38 7.29 6.68
CA PHE A 164 -5.58 8.51 6.68
C PHE A 164 -6.00 9.55 5.62
N GLY A 165 -6.96 9.23 4.76
CA GLY A 165 -7.26 9.96 3.53
C GLY A 165 -7.69 11.44 3.67
N ALA A 166 -8.24 11.86 4.80
CA ALA A 166 -8.79 13.21 4.99
C ALA A 166 -7.97 14.10 5.95
N LEU A 167 -6.68 13.77 6.18
CA LEU A 167 -5.85 14.41 7.19
C LEU A 167 -4.69 15.19 6.56
N ASP A 168 -4.28 16.28 7.21
CA ASP A 168 -3.03 16.95 6.87
C ASP A 168 -1.80 16.10 7.22
N ALA A 169 -0.64 16.43 6.62
CA ALA A 169 0.57 15.61 6.70
C ALA A 169 1.11 15.42 8.14
N ALA A 170 0.97 16.42 9.02
CA ALA A 170 1.46 16.32 10.39
C ALA A 170 0.57 15.38 11.22
N ILE A 171 -0.75 15.57 11.15
CA ILE A 171 -1.72 14.72 11.84
C ILE A 171 -1.64 13.27 11.33
N ARG A 172 -1.42 13.08 10.01
CA ARG A 172 -1.28 11.76 9.39
C ARG A 172 -0.10 10.98 9.97
N ARG A 173 1.06 11.63 10.11
CA ARG A 173 2.25 11.00 10.73
C ARG A 173 2.01 10.58 12.17
N ASP A 174 1.46 11.48 12.99
CA ASP A 174 1.17 11.18 14.39
C ASP A 174 0.20 10.00 14.52
N LEU A 175 -0.80 9.94 13.63
CA LEU A 175 -1.80 8.91 13.63
C LEU A 175 -1.25 7.55 13.16
N ARG A 176 -0.33 7.53 12.18
CA ARG A 176 0.37 6.30 11.77
C ARG A 176 1.15 5.70 12.94
N ASN A 177 2.00 6.50 13.58
CA ASN A 177 2.78 6.06 14.74
C ASN A 177 1.86 5.55 15.86
N TRP A 178 0.78 6.26 16.09
CA TRP A 178 -0.20 5.88 17.11
C TRP A 178 -0.93 4.56 16.72
N LEU A 179 -1.37 4.38 15.47
CA LEU A 179 -2.02 3.15 15.02
C LEU A 179 -1.08 1.94 15.13
N ARG A 180 0.22 2.11 14.83
CA ARG A 180 1.24 1.08 15.04
C ARG A 180 1.31 0.70 16.52
N GLY A 181 1.36 1.66 17.43
CA GLY A 181 1.33 1.41 18.88
C GLY A 181 0.06 0.70 19.36
N VAL A 182 -1.12 1.04 18.79
CA VAL A 182 -2.38 0.32 19.06
C VAL A 182 -2.29 -1.13 18.62
N HIS A 183 -1.83 -1.36 17.40
CA HIS A 183 -1.67 -2.71 16.86
C HIS A 183 -0.74 -3.56 17.74
N GLU A 184 0.42 -3.04 18.10
CA GLU A 184 1.40 -3.71 18.99
C GLU A 184 0.82 -4.00 20.37
N ALA A 185 0.07 -3.06 20.95
CA ALA A 185 -0.54 -3.22 22.27
C ALA A 185 -1.68 -4.24 22.28
N THR A 186 -2.45 -4.34 21.20
CA THR A 186 -3.62 -5.24 21.13
C THR A 186 -3.29 -6.63 20.57
N GLY A 187 -2.22 -6.77 19.78
CA GLY A 187 -1.86 -8.00 19.06
C GLY A 187 -2.95 -8.50 18.12
N SER A 188 -3.87 -7.61 17.70
CA SER A 188 -4.97 -7.97 16.79
C SER A 188 -4.45 -8.13 15.36
N THR A 189 -5.03 -9.07 14.59
CA THR A 189 -4.78 -9.14 13.14
C THR A 189 -5.43 -7.93 12.49
N SER A 190 -4.66 -7.15 11.72
CA SER A 190 -5.13 -5.88 11.18
C SER A 190 -4.93 -5.80 9.67
N ILE A 191 -5.95 -5.31 8.94
CA ILE A 191 -5.86 -5.04 7.50
C ILE A 191 -6.30 -3.61 7.26
N PHE A 192 -5.49 -2.82 6.59
CA PHE A 192 -5.89 -1.48 6.18
C PHE A 192 -5.74 -1.25 4.68
N VAL A 193 -6.63 -0.45 4.14
CA VAL A 193 -6.62 -0.02 2.75
C VAL A 193 -6.00 1.35 2.63
N THR A 194 -5.11 1.52 1.67
CA THR A 194 -4.57 2.82 1.30
C THR A 194 -4.24 2.87 -0.20
N HIS A 195 -4.12 4.08 -0.74
CA HIS A 195 -3.53 4.36 -2.05
C HIS A 195 -2.18 5.06 -1.92
N ASP A 196 -1.74 5.36 -0.71
CA ASP A 196 -0.48 6.04 -0.39
C ASP A 196 0.59 5.00 -0.03
N GLN A 197 1.70 5.02 -0.78
CA GLN A 197 2.81 4.08 -0.61
C GLN A 197 3.54 4.32 0.71
N GLU A 198 3.70 5.59 1.12
CA GLU A 198 4.38 5.95 2.37
C GLU A 198 3.63 5.37 3.58
N GLU A 199 2.28 5.46 3.55
CA GLU A 199 1.44 4.86 4.60
C GLU A 199 1.61 3.33 4.70
N ALA A 200 1.59 2.65 3.53
CA ALA A 200 1.75 1.21 3.48
C ALA A 200 3.14 0.76 3.97
N PHE A 201 4.19 1.47 3.54
CA PHE A 201 5.58 1.09 3.81
C PHE A 201 6.02 1.38 5.25
N GLU A 202 5.55 2.49 5.84
CA GLU A 202 5.89 2.83 7.22
C GLU A 202 5.12 2.00 8.26
N LEU A 203 3.91 1.53 7.92
CA LEU A 203 3.02 0.97 8.92
C LEU A 203 2.92 -0.56 8.85
N ALA A 204 2.88 -1.16 7.66
CA ALA A 204 2.56 -2.56 7.48
C ALA A 204 3.76 -3.49 7.72
N ASP A 205 3.49 -4.68 8.26
CA ASP A 205 4.45 -5.79 8.29
C ASP A 205 4.60 -6.40 6.90
N ARG A 206 3.49 -6.41 6.12
CA ARG A 206 3.44 -6.90 4.75
C ARG A 206 2.47 -6.09 3.91
N VAL A 207 2.85 -5.84 2.67
CA VAL A 207 2.06 -5.07 1.70
C VAL A 207 1.57 -5.98 0.59
N VAL A 208 0.29 -5.85 0.25
CA VAL A 208 -0.40 -6.53 -0.84
C VAL A 208 -0.74 -5.49 -1.90
N VAL A 209 -0.04 -5.50 -3.03
CA VAL A 209 -0.32 -4.60 -4.14
C VAL A 209 -1.42 -5.19 -5.01
N MET A 210 -2.50 -4.43 -5.17
CA MET A 210 -3.66 -4.82 -5.98
C MET A 210 -3.78 -3.95 -7.23
N GLY A 211 -3.99 -4.61 -8.38
CA GLY A 211 -4.26 -3.99 -9.68
C GLY A 211 -5.37 -4.73 -10.41
N ASP A 212 -6.30 -4.02 -11.04
CA ASP A 212 -7.37 -4.57 -11.88
C ASP A 212 -8.09 -5.80 -11.27
N GLY A 213 -8.42 -5.72 -9.98
CA GLY A 213 -9.13 -6.78 -9.27
C GLY A 213 -8.30 -8.03 -8.94
N ARG A 214 -6.97 -7.96 -9.05
CA ARG A 214 -6.02 -9.05 -8.77
C ARG A 214 -4.96 -8.62 -7.77
N ILE A 215 -4.31 -9.57 -7.13
CA ILE A 215 -3.07 -9.33 -6.41
C ILE A 215 -1.93 -9.41 -7.41
N GLU A 216 -1.18 -8.32 -7.54
CA GLU A 216 -0.02 -8.19 -8.40
C GLU A 216 1.27 -8.66 -7.72
N GLN A 217 1.41 -8.34 -6.43
CA GLN A 217 2.55 -8.73 -5.61
C GLN A 217 2.21 -8.67 -4.13
N ILE A 218 2.83 -9.57 -3.35
CA ILE A 218 2.82 -9.57 -1.90
C ILE A 218 4.26 -9.61 -1.43
N GLY A 219 4.62 -8.74 -0.46
CA GLY A 219 5.98 -8.71 0.09
C GLY A 219 6.15 -7.65 1.16
N SER A 220 7.38 -7.54 1.69
CA SER A 220 7.77 -6.38 2.50
C SER A 220 7.85 -5.11 1.65
N ALA A 221 7.90 -3.94 2.28
CA ALA A 221 8.10 -2.65 1.62
C ALA A 221 9.32 -2.69 0.67
N ASP A 222 10.47 -3.15 1.18
CA ASP A 222 11.71 -3.24 0.41
C ASP A 222 11.59 -4.21 -0.78
N GLN A 223 10.95 -5.38 -0.58
CA GLN A 223 10.75 -6.34 -1.67
C GLN A 223 9.91 -5.76 -2.81
N ILE A 224 8.85 -5.03 -2.48
CA ILE A 224 7.97 -4.42 -3.49
C ILE A 224 8.66 -3.26 -4.19
N HIS A 225 9.40 -2.45 -3.43
CA HIS A 225 10.11 -1.30 -3.95
C HIS A 225 11.29 -1.70 -4.82
N ASP A 226 12.18 -2.59 -4.35
CA ASP A 226 13.45 -2.91 -5.03
C ASP A 226 13.31 -4.02 -6.07
N HIS A 227 12.31 -4.90 -5.89
CA HIS A 227 12.08 -6.07 -6.72
C HIS A 227 10.63 -6.17 -7.20
N PRO A 228 10.11 -5.18 -7.94
CA PRO A 228 8.75 -5.24 -8.48
C PRO A 228 8.59 -6.45 -9.40
N ALA A 229 7.51 -7.22 -9.19
CA ALA A 229 7.26 -8.46 -9.91
C ALA A 229 6.69 -8.25 -11.31
N THR A 230 5.96 -7.14 -11.51
CA THR A 230 5.31 -6.81 -12.78
C THR A 230 5.59 -5.37 -13.21
N PRO A 231 5.45 -5.05 -14.51
CA PRO A 231 5.51 -3.67 -15.02
C PRO A 231 4.54 -2.74 -14.29
N PHE A 232 3.36 -3.25 -13.93
CA PHE A 232 2.37 -2.52 -13.16
C PHE A 232 2.92 -2.10 -11.79
N VAL A 233 3.50 -3.04 -11.04
CA VAL A 233 4.08 -2.74 -9.72
C VAL A 233 5.24 -1.77 -9.87
N ALA A 234 6.14 -1.95 -10.83
CA ALA A 234 7.25 -1.02 -11.09
C ALA A 234 6.74 0.41 -11.32
N SER A 235 5.79 0.58 -12.24
CA SER A 235 5.21 1.91 -12.53
C SER A 235 4.45 2.48 -11.34
N PHE A 236 3.68 1.66 -10.63
CA PHE A 236 2.94 2.07 -9.45
C PHE A 236 3.89 2.49 -8.32
N MET A 237 5.08 1.88 -8.21
CA MET A 237 6.15 2.25 -7.25
C MET A 237 7.05 3.39 -7.74
N GLY A 238 6.61 4.19 -8.70
CA GLY A 238 7.30 5.41 -9.11
C GLY A 238 8.27 5.26 -10.29
N ALA A 239 8.41 4.08 -10.89
CA ALA A 239 9.18 3.93 -12.14
C ALA A 239 8.38 4.52 -13.32
N THR A 240 8.49 5.84 -13.48
CA THR A 240 7.74 6.60 -14.50
C THR A 240 8.43 6.64 -15.86
N ILE A 241 9.69 6.19 -15.93
CA ILE A 241 10.50 6.16 -17.15
C ILE A 241 10.53 4.71 -17.66
N GLU A 242 10.08 4.51 -18.89
CA GLU A 242 10.13 3.24 -19.59
C GLU A 242 10.97 3.39 -20.86
N LEU A 243 12.10 2.69 -20.92
CA LEU A 243 13.01 2.71 -22.07
C LEU A 243 13.05 1.34 -22.76
N PRO A 244 12.94 1.31 -24.09
CA PRO A 244 13.21 0.09 -24.85
C PRO A 244 14.70 -0.25 -24.75
N VAL A 245 15.01 -1.50 -24.43
CA VAL A 245 16.39 -2.01 -24.34
C VAL A 245 16.48 -3.37 -25.06
N THR A 246 17.70 -3.78 -25.37
CA THR A 246 17.99 -5.13 -25.85
C THR A 246 18.79 -5.88 -24.79
N MET A 247 18.28 -7.02 -24.38
CA MET A 247 19.05 -7.91 -23.51
C MET A 247 20.10 -8.66 -24.33
N ARG A 248 21.36 -8.65 -23.85
CA ARG A 248 22.47 -9.44 -24.38
C ARG A 248 23.33 -9.96 -23.24
N ALA A 249 23.48 -11.28 -23.18
CA ALA A 249 24.25 -11.97 -22.12
C ALA A 249 23.90 -11.50 -20.69
N GLY A 250 22.62 -11.29 -20.44
CA GLY A 250 22.08 -10.85 -19.14
C GLY A 250 22.27 -9.34 -18.84
N ARG A 251 22.66 -8.51 -19.83
CA ARG A 251 22.80 -7.06 -19.71
C ARG A 251 21.77 -6.34 -20.57
N ALA A 252 21.26 -5.22 -20.07
CA ALA A 252 20.42 -4.31 -20.82
C ALA A 252 21.28 -3.30 -21.60
N GLU A 253 21.07 -3.19 -22.90
CA GLU A 253 21.81 -2.29 -23.80
C GLU A 253 20.82 -1.36 -24.54
N ALA A 254 21.11 -0.06 -24.54
CA ALA A 254 20.43 0.93 -25.36
C ALA A 254 21.40 2.10 -25.70
N PRO A 255 21.18 2.83 -26.80
CA PRO A 255 21.97 4.01 -27.13
C PRO A 255 21.91 5.06 -26.01
N GLY A 256 23.08 5.62 -25.64
CA GLY A 256 23.14 6.67 -24.61
C GLY A 256 22.81 6.21 -23.18
N LEU A 257 22.85 4.91 -22.93
CA LEU A 257 22.54 4.31 -21.63
C LEU A 257 23.77 3.53 -21.12
N ASP A 258 24.24 3.84 -19.93
CA ASP A 258 25.18 3.03 -19.15
C ASP A 258 24.43 2.27 -18.06
N ALA A 259 24.07 1.02 -18.33
CA ALA A 259 23.37 0.12 -17.42
C ALA A 259 24.33 -0.91 -16.76
N THR A 260 25.62 -0.62 -16.69
CA THR A 260 26.64 -1.55 -16.15
C THR A 260 26.49 -1.82 -14.67
N ARG A 261 25.83 -0.92 -13.92
CA ARG A 261 25.53 -1.06 -12.49
C ARG A 261 24.31 -1.93 -12.21
N LEU A 262 23.43 -2.14 -13.21
CA LEU A 262 22.31 -3.05 -13.03
C LEU A 262 22.82 -4.48 -12.90
N ASP A 263 22.22 -5.20 -11.97
CA ASP A 263 22.50 -6.62 -11.78
C ASP A 263 22.19 -7.42 -13.05
N ARG A 264 23.02 -8.41 -13.33
CA ARG A 264 22.77 -9.34 -14.42
C ARG A 264 21.50 -10.13 -14.11
N ARG A 265 20.53 -10.09 -15.05
CA ARG A 265 19.30 -10.85 -14.90
C ARG A 265 19.30 -12.05 -15.85
N ALA A 266 18.74 -13.16 -15.35
CA ALA A 266 18.52 -14.37 -16.16
C ALA A 266 17.31 -14.16 -17.11
N LEU A 267 17.36 -13.11 -17.93
CA LEU A 267 16.39 -12.86 -18.98
C LEU A 267 16.95 -13.34 -20.32
N PRO A 268 16.12 -13.92 -21.22
CA PRO A 268 16.55 -14.31 -22.54
C PRO A 268 17.03 -13.08 -23.34
N ASP A 269 18.01 -13.30 -24.23
CA ASP A 269 18.46 -12.27 -25.15
C ASP A 269 17.30 -11.86 -26.09
N GLY A 270 17.19 -10.55 -26.36
CA GLY A 270 16.15 -9.99 -27.22
C GLY A 270 15.53 -8.71 -26.67
N PRO A 271 14.42 -8.25 -27.26
CA PRO A 271 13.73 -7.02 -26.86
C PRO A 271 13.23 -7.09 -25.42
N ALA A 272 13.45 -6.01 -24.67
CA ALA A 272 13.04 -5.87 -23.28
C ALA A 272 12.68 -4.41 -22.98
N ARG A 273 12.13 -4.17 -21.81
CA ARG A 273 11.77 -2.84 -21.30
C ARG A 273 12.44 -2.60 -19.97
N LEU A 274 13.11 -1.49 -19.85
CA LEU A 274 13.75 -1.04 -18.60
C LEU A 274 12.87 0.02 -17.95
N PHE A 275 12.47 -0.24 -16.72
CA PHE A 275 11.66 0.65 -15.88
C PHE A 275 12.57 1.31 -14.85
N LEU A 276 12.53 2.65 -14.82
CA LEU A 276 13.43 3.49 -14.01
C LEU A 276 12.63 4.53 -13.25
N ARG A 277 13.08 4.86 -12.05
CA ARG A 277 12.62 6.04 -11.34
C ARG A 277 13.48 7.25 -11.73
N PRO A 278 12.94 8.46 -11.67
CA PRO A 278 13.69 9.68 -11.95
C PRO A 278 14.99 9.85 -11.13
N GLU A 279 15.00 9.33 -9.90
CA GLU A 279 16.15 9.35 -8.99
C GLU A 279 17.18 8.25 -9.24
N ASP A 280 16.83 7.21 -9.98
CA ASP A 280 17.71 6.06 -10.29
C ASP A 280 18.63 6.32 -11.49
N ILE A 281 18.58 7.52 -12.07
CA ILE A 281 19.35 7.91 -13.25
C ILE A 281 20.24 9.09 -12.91
N THR A 282 21.52 8.99 -13.26
CA THR A 282 22.46 10.10 -13.19
C THR A 282 22.91 10.49 -14.60
N PRO A 283 22.54 11.68 -15.11
CA PRO A 283 23.04 12.18 -16.39
C PRO A 283 24.50 12.65 -16.21
N LEU A 284 25.38 12.09 -17.02
CA LEU A 284 26.79 12.44 -17.07
C LEU A 284 27.05 13.24 -18.35
N VAL A 285 27.73 14.41 -18.21
CA VAL A 285 28.09 15.23 -19.39
C VAL A 285 29.04 14.46 -20.27
N ASP A 286 28.61 14.20 -21.51
CA ASP A 286 29.37 13.51 -22.55
C ASP A 286 29.07 14.14 -23.92
N PRO A 287 30.01 14.73 -24.63
CA PRO A 287 29.79 15.31 -25.95
C PRO A 287 29.23 14.30 -26.98
N ALA A 288 29.52 13.00 -26.80
CA ALA A 288 29.01 11.92 -27.64
C ALA A 288 27.68 11.32 -27.08
N GLY A 289 27.18 11.83 -25.95
CA GLY A 289 25.95 11.35 -25.33
C GLY A 289 24.73 11.48 -26.23
N ALA A 290 23.76 10.57 -26.09
CA ALA A 290 22.54 10.56 -26.90
C ALA A 290 21.43 11.47 -26.38
N TRP A 291 21.55 12.00 -25.16
CA TRP A 291 20.52 12.80 -24.50
C TRP A 291 20.96 14.25 -24.34
N THR A 292 20.05 15.18 -24.61
CA THR A 292 20.32 16.62 -24.50
C THR A 292 19.49 17.21 -23.35
N VAL A 293 20.09 18.02 -22.51
CA VAL A 293 19.39 18.76 -21.43
C VAL A 293 18.49 19.81 -22.05
N SER A 294 17.18 19.59 -22.02
CA SER A 294 16.16 20.50 -22.56
C SER A 294 15.70 21.55 -21.53
N LYS A 295 15.65 21.18 -20.24
CA LYS A 295 15.18 22.06 -19.17
C LYS A 295 15.77 21.66 -17.82
N ILE A 296 16.04 22.64 -16.98
CA ILE A 296 16.43 22.44 -15.58
C ILE A 296 15.50 23.27 -14.69
N SER A 297 14.91 22.63 -13.68
CA SER A 297 14.06 23.28 -12.69
C SER A 297 14.52 22.94 -11.29
N SER A 298 14.52 23.91 -10.38
CA SER A 298 14.91 23.70 -8.99
C SER A 298 13.68 23.72 -8.08
N THR A 299 13.52 22.66 -7.30
CA THR A 299 12.42 22.56 -6.31
C THR A 299 13.04 22.24 -4.94
N GLY A 300 13.41 23.27 -4.20
CA GLY A 300 14.00 23.12 -2.86
C GLY A 300 15.31 22.33 -2.87
N ALA A 301 15.29 21.12 -2.33
CA ALA A 301 16.47 20.28 -2.15
C ALA A 301 16.90 19.52 -3.42
N VAL A 302 16.03 19.46 -4.45
CA VAL A 302 16.26 18.67 -5.66
C VAL A 302 16.24 19.53 -6.93
N LEU A 303 16.95 19.05 -7.94
CA LEU A 303 16.87 19.54 -9.32
C LEU A 303 16.09 18.52 -10.15
N ARG A 304 15.13 19.00 -10.93
CA ARG A 304 14.42 18.26 -11.96
C ARG A 304 15.04 18.63 -13.30
N ILE A 305 15.58 17.65 -13.99
CA ILE A 305 16.30 17.81 -15.25
C ILE A 305 15.52 17.04 -16.31
N PHE A 306 15.11 17.76 -17.34
CA PHE A 306 14.43 17.17 -18.49
C PHE A 306 15.44 16.93 -19.57
N LEU A 307 15.46 15.71 -20.08
CA LEU A 307 16.40 15.24 -21.08
C LEU A 307 15.62 14.75 -22.29
N GLN A 308 16.09 15.08 -23.48
CA GLN A 308 15.48 14.69 -24.73
C GLN A 308 16.50 13.95 -25.60
N ASP A 309 16.12 12.81 -26.19
CA ASP A 309 16.92 12.10 -27.18
C ASP A 309 16.71 12.67 -28.59
N ASP A 310 17.49 12.18 -29.55
CA ASP A 310 17.41 12.62 -30.95
C ASP A 310 16.10 12.14 -31.64
N ALA A 311 15.35 11.21 -31.04
CA ALA A 311 14.04 10.74 -31.50
C ALA A 311 12.87 11.56 -30.93
N GLY A 312 13.15 12.49 -30.02
CA GLY A 312 12.14 13.33 -29.37
C GLY A 312 11.53 12.72 -28.10
N THR A 313 12.08 11.61 -27.59
CA THR A 313 11.66 11.04 -26.29
C THR A 313 12.13 11.95 -25.18
N GLU A 314 11.22 12.39 -24.31
CA GLU A 314 11.56 13.19 -23.15
C GLU A 314 11.46 12.36 -21.87
N ILE A 315 12.46 12.52 -20.98
CA ILE A 315 12.47 11.92 -19.64
C ILE A 315 12.79 12.99 -18.59
N GLU A 316 12.25 12.80 -17.39
CA GLU A 316 12.56 13.59 -16.22
C GLU A 316 13.51 12.83 -15.30
N VAL A 317 14.60 13.46 -14.89
CA VAL A 317 15.58 12.93 -13.92
C VAL A 317 15.62 13.86 -12.71
N VAL A 318 15.73 13.28 -11.52
CA VAL A 318 15.76 14.00 -10.25
C VAL A 318 17.10 13.78 -9.58
N LEU A 319 17.85 14.86 -9.32
CA LEU A 319 19.12 14.82 -8.59
C LEU A 319 19.05 15.68 -7.33
N PRO A 320 19.76 15.29 -6.26
CA PRO A 320 20.00 16.21 -5.15
C PRO A 320 20.69 17.49 -5.66
N ARG A 321 20.22 18.67 -5.26
CA ARG A 321 20.76 19.95 -5.71
C ARG A 321 22.28 20.11 -5.47
N ARG A 322 22.82 19.39 -4.47
CA ARG A 322 24.22 19.42 -4.10
C ARG A 322 25.05 18.31 -4.75
N ALA A 323 24.45 17.45 -5.56
CA ALA A 323 25.19 16.39 -6.27
C ALA A 323 26.29 17.00 -7.15
N PRO A 324 27.48 16.42 -7.18
CA PRO A 324 28.60 16.90 -8.02
C PRO A 324 28.21 16.98 -9.49
N GLU A 325 27.47 15.99 -9.99
CA GLU A 325 26.98 15.88 -11.38
C GLU A 325 26.02 17.03 -11.72
N ALA A 326 25.17 17.42 -10.79
CA ALA A 326 24.22 18.51 -10.97
C ALA A 326 24.87 19.86 -11.31
N ARG A 327 26.10 20.09 -10.84
CA ARG A 327 26.86 21.33 -11.08
C ARG A 327 27.43 21.43 -12.49
N GLN A 328 27.55 20.30 -13.19
CA GLN A 328 28.14 20.22 -14.52
C GLN A 328 27.10 20.31 -15.63
N LEU A 329 25.78 20.15 -15.27
CA LEU A 329 24.69 20.16 -16.21
C LEU A 329 24.25 21.59 -16.56
N ASN A 330 24.24 21.88 -17.84
CA ASN A 330 23.74 23.14 -18.39
C ASN A 330 22.73 22.86 -19.51
N LEU A 331 21.87 23.82 -19.82
CA LEU A 331 20.96 23.72 -20.98
C LEU A 331 21.74 23.44 -22.27
N GLY A 332 21.29 22.50 -23.05
CA GLY A 332 21.92 22.05 -24.29
C GLY A 332 23.11 21.09 -24.11
N ALA A 333 23.50 20.75 -22.88
CA ALA A 333 24.58 19.79 -22.66
C ALA A 333 24.13 18.38 -23.15
N ARG A 334 25.04 17.71 -23.87
CA ARG A 334 24.87 16.29 -24.26
C ARG A 334 25.27 15.41 -23.08
N THR A 335 24.52 14.34 -22.85
CA THR A 335 24.71 13.46 -21.70
C THR A 335 24.56 11.98 -22.05
N LEU A 336 25.30 11.16 -21.32
CA LEU A 336 25.10 9.72 -21.18
C LEU A 336 24.29 9.47 -19.91
N LEU A 337 23.30 8.59 -19.93
CA LEU A 337 22.51 8.23 -18.75
C LEU A 337 23.17 7.06 -18.03
N ARG A 338 23.74 7.29 -16.86
CA ARG A 338 24.15 6.21 -15.96
C ARG A 338 22.94 5.76 -15.17
N VAL A 339 22.63 4.49 -15.26
CA VAL A 339 21.53 3.86 -14.51
C VAL A 339 22.09 3.26 -13.23
N ASP A 340 21.65 3.79 -12.09
CA ASP A 340 22.12 3.35 -10.78
C ASP A 340 21.23 2.23 -10.20
N ALA A 341 19.90 2.23 -10.50
CA ALA A 341 18.95 1.16 -10.20
C ALA A 341 17.86 1.06 -11.28
N GLY A 342 17.14 -0.05 -11.35
CA GLY A 342 16.04 -0.23 -12.30
C GLY A 342 15.62 -1.68 -12.47
N THR A 343 14.46 -1.90 -13.10
CA THR A 343 13.91 -3.23 -13.32
C THR A 343 13.67 -3.48 -14.81
N VAL A 344 14.16 -4.62 -15.32
CA VAL A 344 13.99 -5.03 -16.71
C VAL A 344 12.92 -6.10 -16.78
N PHE A 345 11.97 -5.92 -17.71
CA PHE A 345 10.95 -6.92 -18.05
C PHE A 345 11.10 -7.34 -19.51
N SER A 346 10.91 -8.65 -19.79
CA SER A 346 10.95 -9.20 -21.14
C SER A 346 9.74 -8.76 -21.96
N GLY A 347 9.91 -8.63 -23.28
CA GLY A 347 8.85 -8.43 -24.26
C GLY A 347 8.68 -6.99 -24.76
N PRO A 348 8.01 -6.80 -25.91
CA PRO A 348 7.73 -5.51 -26.49
C PRO A 348 6.67 -4.73 -25.69
N LYS A 349 6.61 -3.40 -25.91
CA LYS A 349 5.60 -2.52 -25.33
C LYS A 349 4.20 -3.05 -25.62
N GLY A 350 3.38 -3.33 -24.60
CA GLY A 350 1.99 -3.79 -24.77
C GLY A 350 1.74 -5.29 -24.52
N SER A 351 2.75 -6.11 -24.28
CA SER A 351 2.52 -7.50 -23.83
C SER A 351 2.28 -7.53 -22.32
N ALA A 352 1.02 -7.71 -21.90
CA ALA A 352 0.71 -8.04 -20.51
C ALA A 352 1.34 -9.41 -20.18
N THR A 353 2.39 -9.43 -19.39
CA THR A 353 2.92 -10.67 -18.82
C THR A 353 1.94 -11.15 -17.76
N THR A 354 1.34 -12.32 -17.98
CA THR A 354 0.61 -13.04 -16.92
C THR A 354 1.57 -13.24 -15.76
N PRO A 355 1.19 -12.91 -14.51
CA PRO A 355 2.07 -13.10 -13.37
C PRO A 355 2.46 -14.57 -13.25
N ALA A 356 3.75 -14.82 -13.09
CA ALA A 356 4.24 -16.15 -12.73
C ALA A 356 3.62 -16.56 -11.39
N PRO A 357 3.25 -17.85 -11.20
CA PRO A 357 2.74 -18.29 -9.91
C PRO A 357 3.76 -17.96 -8.83
N ALA A 358 3.26 -17.39 -7.73
CA ALA A 358 4.06 -16.97 -6.59
C ALA A 358 5.05 -18.07 -6.20
N ALA A 359 6.35 -17.78 -6.23
CA ALA A 359 7.37 -18.69 -5.75
C ALA A 359 7.09 -18.96 -4.28
N GLN A 360 6.89 -20.24 -3.94
CA GLN A 360 6.74 -20.68 -2.57
C GLN A 360 7.98 -20.24 -1.77
N PRO A 361 7.82 -19.74 -0.55
CA PRO A 361 8.96 -19.36 0.28
C PRO A 361 9.84 -20.59 0.52
N LEU A 362 11.12 -20.48 0.19
CA LEU A 362 12.15 -21.43 0.56
C LEU A 362 12.22 -21.47 2.09
N ILE A 363 11.67 -22.51 2.69
CA ILE A 363 11.88 -22.84 4.11
C ILE A 363 13.36 -23.26 4.25
N LEU A 364 14.18 -22.36 4.73
CA LEU A 364 15.52 -22.70 5.20
C LEU A 364 15.37 -23.63 6.39
N LYS A 365 15.67 -24.92 6.18
CA LYS A 365 15.84 -25.87 7.29
C LYS A 365 17.06 -25.42 8.09
N GLU A 366 16.84 -24.96 9.31
CA GLU A 366 17.89 -24.82 10.30
C GLU A 366 18.57 -26.17 10.50
N ASN A 367 19.84 -26.27 10.15
CA ASN A 367 20.70 -27.35 10.51
C ASN A 367 21.13 -27.17 11.98
N THR A 368 20.46 -27.90 12.85
CA THR A 368 20.95 -28.15 14.22
C THR A 368 22.24 -28.98 14.17
N ARG A 369 23.33 -28.38 14.58
CA ARG A 369 24.48 -29.08 15.25
C ARG A 369 25.06 -28.16 16.31
#